data_b0fea8453ad99e06dcde5ce4869b0521
#
_entry.id   b0fea8453ad99e06dcde5ce4869b0521
#
_cell.length_a   1.000
_cell.length_b   1.000
_cell.length_c   1.000
_cell.angle_alpha   90.00
_cell.angle_beta   90.00
_cell.angle_gamma   90.00
#
_symmetry.space_group_name_H-M   'P 1'
#
loop_
_entity.id
_entity.type
_entity.pdbx_description
1 polymer ?
#
loop_
_entity_poly.entity_id
_entity_poly.type
_entity_poly.pdbx_seq_one_letter_code
_entity_poly.pdbx_strand_id
1 'polypeptide(L)'
;PDVKKNEWSLNGKYHFRIKNRGLAYVMDELKLEEQDKILFFDADTYFHKSPLPLFNLIQPNQALFYLNEGLIYKRKRFNVYVRHLEGKRIEIDGEFYELSKKSALWGSLMVGIMANMRPSLDWADKLLLKFFDLVPSHTIEPFALSESLLRKYRIVEGNFFVSLYSTSRKKKYARNILSNFFKKNKLLHLNEKIQLAQNVKIKR
;
A
#
# COMPACT_ATOMS: atom_id res chain seq x y z
N PRO A 1 7.28 -20.29 2.06
CA PRO A 1 6.75 -19.10 1.36
C PRO A 1 5.38 -19.35 0.74
N ASP A 2 5.18 -20.50 0.06
CA ASP A 2 3.93 -20.75 -0.68
C ASP A 2 2.71 -21.00 0.20
N VAL A 3 2.87 -21.62 1.36
CA VAL A 3 1.78 -21.85 2.32
C VAL A 3 1.23 -20.51 2.83
N LYS A 4 2.10 -19.59 3.29
CA LYS A 4 1.68 -18.24 3.74
C LYS A 4 1.01 -17.46 2.62
N LYS A 5 1.55 -17.54 1.40
CA LYS A 5 0.96 -16.86 0.24
C LYS A 5 -0.48 -17.32 -0.04
N ASN A 6 -0.73 -18.62 0.03
CA ASN A 6 -2.07 -19.16 -0.18
C ASN A 6 -3.03 -18.71 0.92
N GLU A 7 -2.64 -18.83 2.19
CA GLU A 7 -3.42 -18.36 3.33
C GLU A 7 -3.73 -16.86 3.22
N TRP A 8 -2.71 -16.03 2.99
CA TRP A 8 -2.86 -14.58 2.93
C TRP A 8 -3.66 -14.09 1.73
N SER A 9 -3.66 -14.84 0.62
CA SER A 9 -4.46 -14.53 -0.57
C SER A 9 -5.87 -15.14 -0.57
N LEU A 10 -6.32 -15.72 0.56
CA LEU A 10 -7.58 -16.46 0.63
C LEU A 10 -7.66 -17.57 -0.44
N ASN A 11 -6.59 -18.39 -0.52
CA ASN A 11 -6.41 -19.41 -1.54
C ASN A 11 -6.51 -18.86 -2.98
N GLY A 12 -5.88 -17.71 -3.21
CA GLY A 12 -5.84 -17.06 -4.52
C GLY A 12 -7.06 -16.21 -4.87
N LYS A 13 -8.08 -16.16 -4.02
CA LYS A 13 -9.30 -15.38 -4.27
C LYS A 13 -9.07 -13.86 -4.16
N TYR A 14 -8.12 -13.42 -3.31
CA TYR A 14 -7.83 -12.00 -3.12
C TYR A 14 -6.35 -11.73 -2.81
N HIS A 15 -5.54 -11.54 -3.84
CA HIS A 15 -4.09 -11.37 -3.72
C HIS A 15 -3.66 -10.08 -3.00
N PHE A 16 -4.45 -9.02 -3.04
CA PHE A 16 -4.07 -7.74 -2.44
C PHE A 16 -3.96 -7.80 -0.90
N ARG A 17 -4.64 -8.75 -0.24
CA ARG A 17 -4.51 -8.98 1.20
C ARG A 17 -3.08 -9.32 1.62
N ILE A 18 -2.26 -9.92 0.72
CA ILE A 18 -0.85 -10.25 0.98
C ILE A 18 -0.07 -9.01 1.43
N LYS A 19 -0.39 -7.83 0.94
CA LYS A 19 0.26 -6.57 1.32
C LYS A 19 0.13 -6.30 2.82
N ASN A 20 -1.10 -6.27 3.32
CA ASN A 20 -1.39 -6.02 4.73
C ASN A 20 -0.76 -7.08 5.65
N ARG A 21 -0.94 -8.36 5.29
CA ARG A 21 -0.36 -9.49 6.03
C ARG A 21 1.18 -9.50 5.98
N GLY A 22 1.74 -9.13 4.83
CA GLY A 22 3.20 -9.03 4.64
C GLY A 22 3.83 -7.92 5.49
N LEU A 23 3.20 -6.75 5.55
CA LEU A 23 3.63 -5.67 6.45
C LEU A 23 3.65 -6.12 7.91
N ALA A 24 2.55 -6.71 8.37
CA ALA A 24 2.42 -7.24 9.72
C ALA A 24 3.51 -8.30 10.02
N TYR A 25 3.67 -9.24 9.11
CA TYR A 25 4.66 -10.31 9.23
C TYR A 25 6.10 -9.79 9.32
N VAL A 26 6.47 -8.82 8.45
CA VAL A 26 7.83 -8.24 8.48
C VAL A 26 8.09 -7.53 9.81
N MET A 27 7.11 -6.81 10.36
CA MET A 27 7.25 -6.17 11.66
C MET A 27 7.50 -7.18 12.78
N ASP A 28 6.75 -8.28 12.76
CA ASP A 28 6.84 -9.34 13.78
C ASP A 28 8.16 -10.11 13.64
N GLU A 29 8.57 -10.50 12.43
CA GLU A 29 9.81 -11.26 12.17
C GLU A 29 11.08 -10.45 12.50
N LEU A 30 11.09 -9.17 12.16
CA LEU A 30 12.20 -8.28 12.46
C LEU A 30 12.17 -7.75 13.88
N LYS A 31 11.10 -8.06 14.65
CA LYS A 31 10.90 -7.61 16.04
C LYS A 31 11.07 -6.09 16.14
N LEU A 32 10.43 -5.36 15.24
CA LEU A 32 10.54 -3.90 15.18
C LEU A 32 10.04 -3.28 16.48
N GLU A 33 10.79 -2.32 16.98
CA GLU A 33 10.43 -1.53 18.15
C GLU A 33 9.43 -0.43 17.76
N GLU A 34 8.66 0.10 18.71
CA GLU A 34 7.56 1.04 18.47
C GLU A 34 7.92 2.24 17.60
N GLN A 35 9.18 2.73 17.71
CA GLN A 35 9.69 3.87 16.95
C GLN A 35 10.22 3.51 15.56
N ASP A 36 10.36 2.22 15.24
CA ASP A 36 10.87 1.79 13.95
C ASP A 36 9.87 2.11 12.84
N LYS A 37 10.42 2.47 11.69
CA LYS A 37 9.66 2.88 10.53
C LYS A 37 9.81 1.87 9.41
N ILE A 38 8.69 1.49 8.82
CA ILE A 38 8.65 0.65 7.63
C ILE A 38 8.01 1.40 6.47
N LEU A 39 8.62 1.28 5.29
CA LEU A 39 8.10 1.82 4.06
C LEU A 39 7.93 0.68 3.05
N PHE A 40 6.68 0.37 2.75
CA PHE A 40 6.30 -0.56 1.70
C PHE A 40 6.04 0.19 0.40
N PHE A 41 6.38 -0.41 -0.73
CA PHE A 41 5.95 0.04 -2.06
C PHE A 41 5.77 -1.14 -3.01
N ASP A 42 4.83 -1.02 -3.94
CA ASP A 42 4.58 -2.05 -4.95
C ASP A 42 5.78 -2.16 -5.92
N ALA A 43 6.08 -3.37 -6.38
CA ALA A 43 7.25 -3.65 -7.22
C ALA A 43 7.22 -2.97 -8.60
N ASP A 44 6.10 -2.40 -9.01
CA ASP A 44 5.95 -1.64 -10.24
C ASP A 44 6.01 -0.10 -10.01
N THR A 45 6.59 0.31 -8.89
CA THR A 45 6.90 1.72 -8.59
C THR A 45 8.29 2.12 -9.04
N TYR A 46 8.45 3.41 -9.27
CA TYR A 46 9.72 4.04 -9.62
C TYR A 46 9.90 5.33 -8.83
N PHE A 47 11.02 5.44 -8.13
CA PHE A 47 11.40 6.65 -7.42
C PHE A 47 12.16 7.61 -8.36
N HIS A 48 11.70 8.85 -8.50
CA HIS A 48 12.41 9.90 -9.24
C HIS A 48 13.19 10.85 -8.34
N LYS A 49 13.09 10.65 -7.04
CA LYS A 49 13.86 11.34 -6.01
C LYS A 49 14.28 10.30 -4.98
N SER A 50 15.28 10.62 -4.16
CA SER A 50 15.64 9.77 -3.03
C SER A 50 14.40 9.47 -2.17
N PRO A 51 14.15 8.21 -1.78
CA PRO A 51 13.05 7.87 -0.89
C PRO A 51 13.31 8.26 0.57
N LEU A 52 14.55 8.58 0.96
CA LEU A 52 14.92 8.85 2.34
C LEU A 52 14.07 9.94 3.02
N PRO A 53 13.72 11.07 2.36
CA PRO A 53 12.86 12.07 3.00
C PRO A 53 11.44 11.58 3.30
N LEU A 54 10.97 10.49 2.66
CA LEU A 54 9.67 9.90 2.98
C LEU A 54 9.59 9.40 4.42
N PHE A 55 10.73 8.93 4.98
CA PHE A 55 10.78 8.49 6.38
C PHE A 55 10.53 9.63 7.38
N ASN A 56 10.77 10.89 6.98
CA ASN A 56 10.45 12.05 7.81
C ASN A 56 8.93 12.33 7.85
N LEU A 57 8.17 11.83 6.88
CA LEU A 57 6.72 11.93 6.85
C LEU A 57 6.03 10.82 7.68
N ILE A 58 6.77 9.80 8.10
CA ILE A 58 6.27 8.73 8.96
C ILE A 58 6.56 9.14 10.41
N GLN A 59 5.50 9.36 11.22
CA GLN A 59 5.60 9.85 12.59
C GLN A 59 4.65 9.07 13.51
N PRO A 60 4.80 9.14 14.84
CA PRO A 60 4.01 8.34 15.79
C PRO A 60 2.48 8.46 15.62
N ASN A 61 2.02 9.61 15.12
CA ASN A 61 0.61 9.90 14.88
C ASN A 61 0.26 10.07 13.39
N GLN A 62 1.21 9.74 12.48
CA GLN A 62 1.06 10.01 11.05
C GLN A 62 1.58 8.86 10.20
N ALA A 63 0.69 8.27 9.41
CA ALA A 63 1.01 7.30 8.37
C ALA A 63 1.20 8.00 7.01
N LEU A 64 1.99 7.38 6.14
CA LEU A 64 2.26 7.84 4.79
C LEU A 64 1.56 6.93 3.77
N PHE A 65 0.83 7.50 2.83
CA PHE A 65 0.25 6.77 1.70
C PHE A 65 0.65 7.40 0.38
N TYR A 66 0.42 6.66 -0.70
CA TYR A 66 0.72 7.16 -2.03
C TYR A 66 -0.09 8.42 -2.36
N LEU A 67 -1.41 8.33 -2.33
CA LEU A 67 -2.33 9.37 -2.80
C LEU A 67 -3.68 9.28 -2.10
N ASN A 68 -4.26 10.43 -1.76
CA ASN A 68 -5.67 10.51 -1.39
C ASN A 68 -6.55 10.38 -2.65
N GLU A 69 -7.21 9.25 -2.81
CA GLU A 69 -8.10 9.02 -3.94
C GLU A 69 -9.46 9.71 -3.78
N GLY A 70 -9.77 10.15 -2.58
CA GLY A 70 -10.93 10.98 -2.25
C GLY A 70 -11.94 10.33 -1.31
N LEU A 71 -12.90 11.13 -0.90
CA LEU A 71 -13.98 10.70 -0.04
C LEU A 71 -14.92 9.74 -0.77
N ILE A 72 -15.36 8.68 -0.07
CA ILE A 72 -16.21 7.62 -0.63
C ILE A 72 -17.50 8.20 -1.20
N TYR A 73 -18.17 9.08 -0.46
CA TYR A 73 -19.44 9.71 -0.89
C TYR A 73 -19.29 10.74 -2.03
N LYS A 74 -18.08 11.23 -2.30
CA LYS A 74 -17.87 12.29 -3.32
C LYS A 74 -17.42 11.76 -4.69
N ARG A 75 -17.08 10.48 -4.80
CA ARG A 75 -16.55 9.91 -6.05
C ARG A 75 -17.44 8.82 -6.58
N LYS A 76 -18.01 9.03 -7.77
CA LYS A 76 -18.89 8.05 -8.45
C LYS A 76 -18.28 6.65 -8.53
N ARG A 77 -16.97 6.53 -8.73
CA ARG A 77 -16.26 5.25 -8.78
C ARG A 77 -16.30 4.46 -7.46
N PHE A 78 -16.62 5.13 -6.34
CA PHE A 78 -16.75 4.51 -5.02
C PHE A 78 -18.20 4.20 -4.60
N ASN A 79 -19.18 4.41 -5.49
CA ASN A 79 -20.58 4.10 -5.19
C ASN A 79 -20.82 2.64 -4.80
N VAL A 80 -19.91 1.73 -5.19
CA VAL A 80 -19.96 0.34 -4.75
C VAL A 80 -19.86 0.23 -3.22
N TYR A 81 -19.03 1.02 -2.58
CA TYR A 81 -18.91 1.04 -1.10
C TYR A 81 -20.17 1.60 -0.45
N VAL A 82 -20.67 2.73 -0.93
CA VAL A 82 -21.91 3.33 -0.42
C VAL A 82 -23.04 2.31 -0.53
N ARG A 83 -23.25 1.74 -1.69
CA ARG A 83 -24.33 0.79 -1.96
C ARG A 83 -24.32 -0.43 -1.05
N HIS A 84 -23.15 -0.91 -0.67
CA HIS A 84 -22.99 -2.15 0.08
C HIS A 84 -22.72 -1.94 1.59
N LEU A 85 -22.27 -0.75 2.02
CA LEU A 85 -21.87 -0.49 3.41
C LEU A 85 -22.71 0.57 4.11
N GLU A 86 -23.41 1.45 3.38
CA GLU A 86 -24.22 2.51 3.99
C GLU A 86 -25.28 1.92 4.93
N GLY A 87 -25.36 2.47 6.14
CA GLY A 87 -26.27 2.00 7.18
C GLY A 87 -25.91 0.66 7.82
N LYS A 88 -24.83 0.01 7.38
CA LYS A 88 -24.36 -1.24 8.01
C LYS A 88 -23.42 -0.94 9.17
N ARG A 89 -23.64 -1.68 10.25
CA ARG A 89 -22.78 -1.69 11.43
C ARG A 89 -22.02 -3.01 11.46
N ILE A 90 -20.70 -2.96 11.26
CA ILE A 90 -19.83 -4.13 11.15
C ILE A 90 -19.00 -4.26 12.41
N GLU A 91 -19.17 -5.35 13.14
CA GLU A 91 -18.43 -5.62 14.36
C GLU A 91 -17.07 -6.23 14.07
N ILE A 92 -16.03 -5.68 14.73
CA ILE A 92 -14.65 -6.13 14.67
C ILE A 92 -14.04 -5.99 16.08
N ASP A 93 -13.77 -7.10 16.75
CA ASP A 93 -13.18 -7.17 18.09
C ASP A 93 -13.93 -6.32 19.15
N GLY A 94 -15.25 -6.34 19.12
CA GLY A 94 -16.08 -5.57 20.03
C GLY A 94 -16.22 -4.08 19.68
N GLU A 95 -15.54 -3.61 18.64
CA GLU A 95 -15.69 -2.29 18.08
C GLU A 95 -16.53 -2.32 16.81
N PHE A 96 -17.21 -1.21 16.50
CA PHE A 96 -18.05 -1.13 15.31
C PHE A 96 -17.45 -0.22 14.26
N TYR A 97 -17.46 -0.70 13.03
CA TYR A 97 -17.20 0.10 11.84
C TYR A 97 -18.52 0.50 11.18
N GLU A 98 -18.64 1.77 10.83
CA GLU A 98 -19.74 2.31 10.03
C GLU A 98 -19.15 3.24 8.95
N LEU A 99 -19.67 3.13 7.71
CA LEU A 99 -19.27 4.03 6.65
C LEU A 99 -19.73 5.45 6.98
N SER A 100 -18.79 6.39 7.03
CA SER A 100 -19.05 7.79 7.39
C SER A 100 -18.83 8.74 6.21
N LYS A 101 -19.35 9.97 6.32
CA LYS A 101 -19.07 11.04 5.34
C LYS A 101 -17.59 11.43 5.27
N LYS A 102 -16.80 11.03 6.26
CA LYS A 102 -15.34 11.25 6.31
C LYS A 102 -14.55 10.07 5.74
N SER A 103 -15.19 8.91 5.50
CA SER A 103 -14.57 7.73 4.93
C SER A 103 -13.90 8.05 3.59
N ALA A 104 -12.62 7.70 3.48
CA ALA A 104 -11.79 8.03 2.33
C ALA A 104 -10.94 6.84 1.89
N LEU A 105 -10.77 6.69 0.59
CA LEU A 105 -9.83 5.72 0.03
C LEU A 105 -8.48 6.38 -0.21
N TRP A 106 -7.44 5.78 0.35
CA TRP A 106 -6.05 6.14 0.11
C TRP A 106 -5.36 5.03 -0.66
N GLY A 107 -4.66 5.40 -1.73
CA GLY A 107 -3.94 4.43 -2.55
C GLY A 107 -2.76 3.83 -1.79
N SER A 108 -2.77 2.52 -1.59
CA SER A 108 -1.77 1.76 -0.84
C SER A 108 -0.57 1.28 -1.67
N LEU A 109 -0.36 1.86 -2.84
CA LEU A 109 0.80 1.60 -3.69
C LEU A 109 2.14 1.82 -2.94
N MET A 110 2.13 2.78 -2.05
CA MET A 110 3.17 3.06 -1.07
C MET A 110 2.49 3.28 0.27
N VAL A 111 3.01 2.60 1.30
CA VAL A 111 2.52 2.71 2.68
C VAL A 111 3.72 2.82 3.62
N GLY A 112 3.78 3.91 4.36
CA GLY A 112 4.77 4.14 5.41
C GLY A 112 4.09 4.22 6.77
N ILE A 113 4.53 3.40 7.70
CA ILE A 113 3.97 3.33 9.05
C ILE A 113 5.09 3.10 10.08
N MET A 114 4.80 3.41 11.32
CA MET A 114 5.66 3.02 12.44
C MET A 114 5.17 1.70 13.05
N ALA A 115 6.06 1.01 13.75
CA ALA A 115 5.74 -0.28 14.35
C ALA A 115 4.66 -0.20 15.44
N ASN A 116 4.52 0.93 16.14
CA ASN A 116 3.40 1.17 17.06
C ASN A 116 2.00 1.12 16.38
N MET A 117 1.95 1.21 15.05
CA MET A 117 0.70 1.08 14.26
C MET A 117 0.34 -0.37 13.93
N ARG A 118 1.17 -1.35 14.36
CA ARG A 118 0.97 -2.78 14.10
C ARG A 118 -0.46 -3.29 14.42
N PRO A 119 -1.10 -2.90 15.54
CA PRO A 119 -2.47 -3.33 15.83
C PRO A 119 -3.50 -2.86 14.79
N SER A 120 -3.25 -1.73 14.11
CA SER A 120 -4.14 -1.26 13.04
C SER A 120 -4.07 -2.14 11.79
N LEU A 121 -2.95 -2.84 11.54
CA LEU A 121 -2.89 -3.82 10.45
C LEU A 121 -3.77 -5.04 10.72
N ASP A 122 -3.85 -5.51 11.97
CA ASP A 122 -4.73 -6.62 12.34
C ASP A 122 -6.20 -6.23 12.22
N TRP A 123 -6.54 -5.04 12.71
CA TRP A 123 -7.90 -4.54 12.58
C TRP A 123 -8.29 -4.32 11.11
N ALA A 124 -7.37 -3.80 10.29
CA ALA A 124 -7.57 -3.65 8.84
C ALA A 124 -7.78 -4.99 8.14
N ASP A 125 -7.04 -6.05 8.54
CA ASP A 125 -7.19 -7.37 7.97
C ASP A 125 -8.58 -7.97 8.28
N LYS A 126 -9.05 -7.83 9.53
CA LYS A 126 -10.39 -8.26 9.93
C LYS A 126 -11.49 -7.49 9.19
N LEU A 127 -11.35 -6.17 9.06
CA LEU A 127 -12.27 -5.33 8.29
C LEU A 127 -12.28 -5.73 6.81
N LEU A 128 -11.09 -5.98 6.23
CA LEU A 128 -10.95 -6.44 4.85
C LEU A 128 -11.72 -7.74 4.62
N LEU A 129 -11.63 -8.71 5.53
CA LEU A 129 -12.37 -9.98 5.42
C LEU A 129 -13.89 -9.73 5.39
N LYS A 130 -14.40 -8.83 6.24
CA LYS A 130 -15.82 -8.44 6.19
C LYS A 130 -16.19 -7.73 4.88
N PHE A 131 -15.32 -6.87 4.38
CA PHE A 131 -15.54 -6.20 3.10
C PHE A 131 -15.49 -7.18 1.93
N PHE A 132 -14.63 -8.19 1.97
CA PHE A 132 -14.51 -9.20 0.93
C PHE A 132 -15.83 -9.93 0.71
N ASP A 133 -16.57 -10.21 1.78
CA ASP A 133 -17.88 -10.87 1.71
C ASP A 133 -19.01 -9.91 1.29
N LEU A 134 -18.85 -8.61 1.51
CA LEU A 134 -19.92 -7.63 1.32
C LEU A 134 -19.79 -6.78 0.05
N VAL A 135 -18.56 -6.47 -0.36
CA VAL A 135 -18.28 -5.44 -1.37
C VAL A 135 -17.57 -6.03 -2.58
N PRO A 136 -18.18 -6.10 -3.75
CA PRO A 136 -17.54 -6.62 -4.97
C PRO A 136 -16.58 -5.57 -5.56
N SER A 137 -15.42 -5.37 -4.91
CA SER A 137 -14.40 -4.41 -5.34
C SER A 137 -13.00 -4.95 -5.13
N HIS A 138 -12.10 -4.68 -6.06
CA HIS A 138 -10.68 -5.02 -5.93
C HIS A 138 -9.91 -4.05 -5.01
N THR A 139 -10.50 -2.91 -4.66
CA THR A 139 -9.87 -1.88 -3.82
C THR A 139 -10.26 -1.96 -2.34
N ILE A 140 -10.80 -3.12 -1.89
CA ILE A 140 -11.17 -3.30 -0.47
C ILE A 140 -9.94 -3.28 0.46
N GLU A 141 -8.76 -3.74 0.00
CA GLU A 141 -7.52 -3.71 0.80
C GLU A 141 -7.10 -2.26 1.12
N PRO A 142 -6.84 -1.38 0.13
CA PRO A 142 -6.48 -0.01 0.44
C PRO A 142 -7.57 0.73 1.22
N PHE A 143 -8.84 0.39 1.02
CA PHE A 143 -9.93 1.01 1.77
C PHE A 143 -9.94 0.55 3.23
N ALA A 144 -9.87 -0.75 3.52
CA ALA A 144 -9.83 -1.26 4.87
C ALA A 144 -8.60 -0.75 5.66
N LEU A 145 -7.44 -0.69 5.01
CA LEU A 145 -6.22 -0.16 5.60
C LEU A 145 -6.34 1.34 5.91
N SER A 146 -6.90 2.12 4.98
CA SER A 146 -7.16 3.55 5.18
C SER A 146 -8.08 3.79 6.37
N GLU A 147 -9.23 3.11 6.39
CA GLU A 147 -10.23 3.27 7.45
C GLU A 147 -9.68 2.87 8.81
N SER A 148 -8.89 1.79 8.88
CA SER A 148 -8.26 1.37 10.12
C SER A 148 -7.29 2.42 10.67
N LEU A 149 -6.41 2.95 9.83
CA LEU A 149 -5.42 3.94 10.25
C LEU A 149 -6.06 5.29 10.57
N LEU A 150 -7.03 5.76 9.77
CA LEU A 150 -7.74 7.04 10.01
C LEU A 150 -8.49 7.11 11.34
N ARG A 151 -8.75 5.97 11.99
CA ARG A 151 -9.36 5.94 13.33
C ARG A 151 -8.46 6.53 14.41
N LYS A 152 -7.14 6.41 14.24
CA LYS A 152 -6.15 6.77 15.28
C LYS A 152 -5.07 7.70 14.79
N TYR A 153 -4.84 7.76 13.49
CA TYR A 153 -3.69 8.43 12.90
C TYR A 153 -4.12 9.38 11.77
N ARG A 154 -3.29 10.37 11.52
CA ARG A 154 -3.36 11.18 10.30
C ARG A 154 -2.71 10.42 9.15
N ILE A 155 -3.23 10.59 7.94
CA ILE A 155 -2.58 10.09 6.72
C ILE A 155 -2.12 11.26 5.86
N VAL A 156 -0.90 11.17 5.32
CA VAL A 156 -0.31 12.15 4.39
C VAL A 156 0.10 11.51 3.08
N GLU A 157 0.23 12.32 2.04
CA GLU A 157 0.60 11.87 0.68
C GLU A 157 2.11 11.87 0.46
N GLY A 158 2.59 10.88 -0.33
CA GLY A 158 3.98 10.81 -0.77
C GLY A 158 4.15 10.63 -2.29
N ASN A 159 3.10 10.88 -3.09
CA ASN A 159 3.08 10.64 -4.53
C ASN A 159 4.10 11.45 -5.34
N PHE A 160 4.60 12.56 -4.80
CA PHE A 160 5.59 13.42 -5.45
C PHE A 160 7.01 12.85 -5.47
N PHE A 161 7.24 11.71 -4.81
CA PHE A 161 8.52 10.98 -4.86
C PHE A 161 8.51 9.81 -5.83
N VAL A 162 7.34 9.29 -6.17
CA VAL A 162 7.19 8.02 -6.90
C VAL A 162 6.23 8.14 -8.08
N SER A 163 6.43 7.31 -9.08
CA SER A 163 5.47 7.08 -10.17
C SER A 163 5.17 5.59 -10.30
N LEU A 164 3.94 5.29 -10.71
CA LEU A 164 3.45 3.94 -10.93
C LEU A 164 3.46 3.58 -12.42
N TYR A 165 3.95 2.40 -12.73
CA TYR A 165 3.81 1.79 -14.06
C TYR A 165 2.59 0.86 -14.11
N SER A 166 1.38 1.42 -13.89
CA SER A 166 0.15 0.63 -13.79
C SER A 166 -0.34 0.05 -15.12
N THR A 167 -0.08 0.74 -16.25
CA THR A 167 -0.57 0.29 -17.56
C THR A 167 0.41 -0.65 -18.24
N SER A 168 -0.09 -1.60 -19.04
CA SER A 168 0.73 -2.54 -19.81
C SER A 168 1.76 -1.82 -20.71
N ARG A 169 1.37 -0.67 -21.30
CA ARG A 169 2.26 0.16 -22.11
C ARG A 169 3.41 0.74 -21.29
N LYS A 170 3.13 1.31 -20.13
CA LYS A 170 4.16 1.85 -19.21
C LYS A 170 5.07 0.73 -18.69
N LYS A 171 4.52 -0.41 -18.30
CA LYS A 171 5.30 -1.58 -17.86
C LYS A 171 6.24 -2.09 -18.96
N LYS A 172 5.77 -2.21 -20.21
CA LYS A 172 6.57 -2.61 -21.34
C LYS A 172 7.71 -1.63 -21.60
N TYR A 173 7.42 -0.33 -21.55
CA TYR A 173 8.42 0.74 -21.73
C TYR A 173 9.52 0.68 -20.65
N ALA A 174 9.16 0.65 -19.37
CA ALA A 174 10.11 0.54 -18.28
C ALA A 174 10.95 -0.74 -18.36
N ARG A 175 10.31 -1.87 -18.64
CA ARG A 175 11.00 -3.17 -18.82
C ARG A 175 12.05 -3.11 -19.93
N ASN A 176 11.75 -2.49 -21.07
CA ASN A 176 12.70 -2.38 -22.18
C ASN A 176 13.92 -1.53 -21.79
N ILE A 177 13.72 -0.39 -21.13
CA ILE A 177 14.81 0.48 -20.66
C ILE A 177 15.70 -0.27 -19.67
N LEU A 178 15.10 -0.90 -18.64
CA LEU A 178 15.83 -1.63 -17.63
C LEU A 178 16.56 -2.85 -18.22
N SER A 179 15.90 -3.61 -19.11
CA SER A 179 16.52 -4.75 -19.79
C SER A 179 17.75 -4.32 -20.60
N ASN A 180 17.67 -3.23 -21.36
CA ASN A 180 18.79 -2.70 -22.12
C ASN A 180 19.91 -2.21 -21.20
N PHE A 181 19.58 -1.53 -20.10
CA PHE A 181 20.54 -1.11 -19.10
C PHE A 181 21.31 -2.31 -18.51
N PHE A 182 20.60 -3.34 -18.06
CA PHE A 182 21.24 -4.53 -17.47
C PHE A 182 22.04 -5.34 -18.50
N LYS A 183 21.57 -5.45 -19.75
CA LYS A 183 22.33 -6.11 -20.81
C LYS A 183 23.64 -5.39 -21.10
N LYS A 184 23.58 -4.04 -21.25
CA LYS A 184 24.74 -3.20 -21.54
C LYS A 184 25.80 -3.25 -20.42
N ASN A 185 25.35 -3.34 -19.17
CA ASN A 185 26.18 -3.25 -17.99
C ASN A 185 26.37 -4.62 -17.29
N LYS A 186 26.17 -5.72 -18.02
CA LYS A 186 26.16 -7.09 -17.45
C LYS A 186 27.41 -7.41 -16.63
N LEU A 187 28.59 -7.00 -17.11
CA LEU A 187 29.89 -7.34 -16.51
C LEU A 187 30.34 -6.39 -15.39
N LEU A 188 29.63 -5.27 -15.17
CA LEU A 188 29.98 -4.33 -14.12
C LEU A 188 29.62 -4.87 -12.73
N HIS A 189 30.37 -4.43 -11.71
CA HIS A 189 30.06 -4.68 -10.32
C HIS A 189 28.78 -3.94 -9.88
N LEU A 190 28.16 -4.39 -8.79
CA LEU A 190 26.89 -3.83 -8.30
C LEU A 190 26.98 -2.31 -8.04
N ASN A 191 28.05 -1.84 -7.40
CA ASN A 191 28.23 -0.42 -7.08
C ASN A 191 28.32 0.46 -8.33
N GLU A 192 28.99 0.00 -9.38
CA GLU A 192 29.05 0.70 -10.67
C GLU A 192 27.67 0.76 -11.33
N LYS A 193 26.93 -0.36 -11.30
CA LYS A 193 25.55 -0.40 -11.79
C LYS A 193 24.65 0.57 -11.05
N ILE A 194 24.77 0.67 -9.73
CA ILE A 194 23.99 1.61 -8.90
C ILE A 194 24.30 3.06 -9.33
N GLN A 195 25.56 3.42 -9.50
CA GLN A 195 25.95 4.76 -9.94
C GLN A 195 25.39 5.09 -11.33
N LEU A 196 25.52 4.16 -12.29
CA LEU A 196 25.00 4.35 -13.65
C LEU A 196 23.47 4.37 -13.69
N ALA A 197 22.79 3.63 -12.80
CA ALA A 197 21.32 3.60 -12.73
C ALA A 197 20.73 4.97 -12.37
N GLN A 198 21.45 5.81 -11.64
CA GLN A 198 21.01 7.18 -11.31
C GLN A 198 20.78 8.04 -12.57
N ASN A 199 21.45 7.70 -13.68
CA ASN A 199 21.31 8.41 -14.97
C ASN A 199 20.22 7.80 -15.87
N VAL A 200 19.60 6.71 -15.47
CA VAL A 200 18.52 6.06 -16.24
C VAL A 200 17.24 6.88 -16.11
N LYS A 201 16.92 7.64 -17.15
CA LYS A 201 15.66 8.42 -17.21
C LYS A 201 14.53 7.56 -17.74
N ILE A 202 13.60 7.20 -16.87
CA ILE A 202 12.34 6.59 -17.25
C ILE A 202 11.30 7.72 -17.29
N LYS A 203 10.81 8.07 -18.51
CA LYS A 203 9.83 9.15 -18.69
C LYS A 203 8.53 8.85 -17.92
N ARG A 204 7.98 9.90 -17.31
CA ARG A 204 6.68 9.86 -16.59
C ARG A 204 5.51 9.53 -17.51
#